data_3d8eb7dab78560229aec121ba49181c1
#
_entry.id   3d8eb7dab78560229aec121ba49181c1
#
_cell.length_a   1.000
_cell.length_b   1.000
_cell.length_c   1.000
_cell.angle_alpha   90.00
_cell.angle_beta   90.00
_cell.angle_gamma   90.00
#
_symmetry.space_group_name_H-M   'P 1'
#
loop_
_entity.id
_entity.type
_entity.pdbx_description
1 polymer ?
#
loop_
_entity_poly.entity_id
_entity_poly.type
_entity_poly.pdbx_seq_one_letter_code
_entity_poly.pdbx_strand_id
1 'polypeptide(L)'
;MHYLHLGDQQIHYVIDLSSSLSVAEGSLPFQHWQWDIHRDQPIPLLLQKIAETVPHPSQTPLHVVVNGSATLIPMANFDEGHCKAHLEKLLPQSAESIDRRVFYDVIPASNAILVFGISETICSAFERLWHNVYYISAQTGLLRRFSALQEHHQEQCCFIHLRPQAIDVACFQGKQLLGYNSFPAIQTADIIYYACQLASTLGCSPANTPFYICGETAHCESLAQSLSDYISHIEIVEPQVEFAHHPLTTLYQLPFEFITHILSV
;
A
#
# COMPACT_ATOMS: atom_id res chain seq x y z
N MET A 1 18.24 1.20 -7.44
CA MET A 1 16.89 1.71 -7.80
C MET A 1 16.44 2.76 -6.80
N HIS A 2 15.54 3.68 -7.20
CA HIS A 2 15.01 4.72 -6.33
C HIS A 2 13.52 4.52 -6.12
N TYR A 3 13.09 4.56 -4.86
CA TYR A 3 11.71 4.38 -4.46
C TYR A 3 11.26 5.53 -3.55
N LEU A 4 10.05 6.01 -3.75
CA LEU A 4 9.41 6.98 -2.87
C LEU A 4 8.02 6.48 -2.48
N HIS A 5 7.71 6.49 -1.19
CA HIS A 5 6.38 6.25 -0.68
C HIS A 5 5.72 7.58 -0.33
N LEU A 6 4.64 7.90 -1.00
CA LEU A 6 3.78 9.03 -0.69
C LEU A 6 2.64 8.53 0.19
N GLY A 7 2.90 8.52 1.50
CA GLY A 7 1.94 8.07 2.51
C GLY A 7 0.96 9.15 2.94
N ASP A 8 0.09 8.80 3.89
CA ASP A 8 -0.96 9.72 4.41
C ASP A 8 -0.39 10.80 5.34
N GLN A 9 0.69 10.49 6.08
CA GLN A 9 1.31 11.39 7.07
C GLN A 9 2.80 11.62 6.84
N GLN A 10 3.44 10.75 6.06
CA GLN A 10 4.90 10.76 5.86
C GLN A 10 5.26 10.42 4.43
N ILE A 11 6.39 10.96 3.98
CA ILE A 11 7.06 10.56 2.75
C ILE A 11 8.34 9.82 3.13
N HIS A 12 8.52 8.62 2.59
CA HIS A 12 9.76 7.86 2.71
C HIS A 12 10.46 7.80 1.36
N TYR A 13 11.77 7.89 1.37
CA TYR A 13 12.60 7.73 0.18
C TYR A 13 13.66 6.67 0.45
N VAL A 14 13.77 5.71 -0.44
CA VAL A 14 14.75 4.62 -0.34
C VAL A 14 15.55 4.54 -1.63
N ILE A 15 16.86 4.47 -1.50
CA ILE A 15 17.76 4.10 -2.59
C ILE A 15 18.25 2.68 -2.33
N ASP A 16 17.95 1.79 -3.24
CA ASP A 16 18.49 0.44 -3.24
C ASP A 16 19.85 0.44 -3.97
N LEU A 17 20.89 0.14 -3.23
CA LEU A 17 22.29 0.07 -3.68
C LEU A 17 22.77 -1.37 -3.87
N SER A 18 21.91 -2.38 -3.71
CA SER A 18 22.29 -3.80 -3.75
C SER A 18 22.95 -4.22 -5.07
N SER A 19 22.63 -3.51 -6.17
CA SER A 19 23.26 -3.72 -7.49
C SER A 19 24.56 -2.92 -7.70
N SER A 20 24.96 -2.06 -6.78
CA SER A 20 26.16 -1.25 -6.92
C SER A 20 27.38 -1.97 -6.32
N LEU A 21 28.49 -2.01 -7.09
CA LEU A 21 29.77 -2.62 -6.70
C LEU A 21 30.49 -1.90 -5.53
N SER A 22 29.90 -0.83 -4.97
CA SER A 22 30.53 0.07 -4.01
C SER A 22 29.95 0.04 -2.59
N VAL A 23 29.15 -0.98 -2.24
CA VAL A 23 28.65 -1.12 -0.87
C VAL A 23 29.82 -1.62 0.00
N ALA A 24 30.28 -0.82 0.96
CA ALA A 24 31.35 -1.21 1.89
C ALA A 24 30.88 -2.42 2.72
N GLU A 25 31.79 -3.39 2.99
CA GLU A 25 31.50 -4.54 3.84
C GLU A 25 30.95 -4.07 5.19
N GLY A 26 29.74 -4.54 5.55
CA GLY A 26 29.05 -4.22 6.81
C GLY A 26 28.12 -3.02 6.76
N SER A 27 27.99 -2.32 5.63
CA SER A 27 26.97 -1.28 5.45
C SER A 27 25.67 -1.86 4.91
N LEU A 28 24.52 -1.28 5.30
CA LEU A 28 23.23 -1.63 4.71
C LEU A 28 23.23 -1.25 3.22
N PRO A 29 22.72 -2.13 2.33
CA PRO A 29 22.65 -1.85 0.90
C PRO A 29 21.52 -0.84 0.55
N PHE A 30 21.02 -0.10 1.54
CA PHE A 30 19.94 0.85 1.38
C PHE A 30 20.28 2.17 2.07
N GLN A 31 19.87 3.28 1.44
CA GLN A 31 19.83 4.60 2.07
C GLN A 31 18.36 4.99 2.24
N HIS A 32 17.99 5.55 3.39
CA HIS A 32 16.61 5.91 3.72
C HIS A 32 16.53 7.32 4.28
N TRP A 33 15.51 8.04 3.86
CA TRP A 33 15.10 9.36 4.37
C TRP A 33 13.61 9.38 4.61
N GLN A 34 13.18 10.22 5.56
CA GLN A 34 11.79 10.39 5.94
C GLN A 34 11.46 11.86 6.17
N TRP A 35 10.26 12.26 5.78
CA TRP A 35 9.71 13.59 6.03
C TRP A 35 8.24 13.48 6.45
N ASP A 36 7.86 14.27 7.47
CA ASP A 36 6.48 14.38 7.88
C ASP A 36 5.69 15.31 6.94
N ILE A 37 4.45 14.95 6.67
CA ILE A 37 3.52 15.75 5.89
C ILE A 37 2.71 16.62 6.87
N HIS A 38 2.90 17.92 6.80
CA HIS A 38 2.14 18.87 7.60
C HIS A 38 0.98 19.43 6.78
N ARG A 39 -0.19 19.62 7.44
CA ARG A 39 -1.43 20.10 6.78
C ARG A 39 -1.25 21.42 6.03
N ASP A 40 -0.38 22.29 6.53
CA ASP A 40 -0.15 23.63 5.98
C ASP A 40 0.96 23.65 4.91
N GLN A 41 1.62 22.53 4.66
CA GLN A 41 2.69 22.43 3.68
C GLN A 41 2.21 21.76 2.39
N PRO A 42 2.18 22.48 1.25
CA PRO A 42 1.87 21.88 -0.03
C PRO A 42 2.87 20.78 -0.41
N ILE A 43 2.37 19.61 -0.79
CA ILE A 43 3.19 18.47 -1.21
C ILE A 43 4.23 18.84 -2.29
N PRO A 44 3.91 19.64 -3.34
CA PRO A 44 4.91 20.05 -4.33
C PRO A 44 6.13 20.78 -3.76
N LEU A 45 5.96 21.59 -2.72
CA LEU A 45 7.08 22.27 -2.05
C LEU A 45 7.92 21.28 -1.23
N LEU A 46 7.26 20.30 -0.60
CA LEU A 46 7.97 19.23 0.12
C LEU A 46 8.78 18.37 -0.86
N LEU A 47 8.21 18.00 -2.01
CA LEU A 47 8.92 17.27 -3.06
C LEU A 47 10.15 18.01 -3.59
N GLN A 48 10.06 19.34 -3.74
CA GLN A 48 11.23 20.15 -4.13
C GLN A 48 12.34 20.05 -3.07
N LYS A 49 12.02 20.18 -1.79
CA LYS A 49 12.98 20.03 -0.69
C LYS A 49 13.60 18.63 -0.65
N ILE A 50 12.80 17.59 -0.91
CA ILE A 50 13.28 16.22 -1.02
C ILE A 50 14.27 16.09 -2.17
N ALA A 51 13.92 16.59 -3.35
CA ALA A 51 14.78 16.54 -4.52
C ALA A 51 16.14 17.27 -4.33
N GLU A 52 16.18 18.32 -3.50
CA GLU A 52 17.41 19.02 -3.12
C GLU A 52 18.25 18.24 -2.09
N THR A 53 17.62 17.35 -1.32
CA THR A 53 18.27 16.63 -0.20
C THR A 53 18.84 15.28 -0.63
N VAL A 54 18.11 14.53 -1.46
CA VAL A 54 18.46 13.16 -1.83
C VAL A 54 19.27 13.13 -3.13
N PRO A 55 20.27 12.24 -3.25
CA PRO A 55 20.97 12.05 -4.50
C PRO A 55 20.01 11.36 -5.50
N HIS A 56 19.66 12.05 -6.58
CA HIS A 56 18.83 11.48 -7.64
C HIS A 56 19.55 11.61 -8.98
N PRO A 57 20.18 10.57 -9.48
CA PRO A 57 20.72 10.58 -10.83
C PRO A 57 19.56 10.77 -11.83
N SER A 58 19.70 11.74 -12.72
CA SER A 58 18.68 12.09 -13.72
C SER A 58 18.31 10.92 -14.67
N GLN A 59 19.08 9.86 -14.65
CA GLN A 59 18.85 8.66 -15.48
C GLN A 59 18.22 7.49 -14.72
N THR A 60 18.12 7.55 -13.39
CA THR A 60 17.54 6.48 -12.60
C THR A 60 16.03 6.68 -12.46
N PRO A 61 15.20 5.69 -12.84
CA PRO A 61 13.77 5.77 -12.64
C PRO A 61 13.40 5.92 -11.17
N LEU A 62 12.38 6.74 -10.89
CA LEU A 62 11.76 6.85 -9.57
C LEU A 62 10.46 6.06 -9.55
N HIS A 63 10.36 5.09 -8.67
CA HIS A 63 9.12 4.38 -8.39
C HIS A 63 8.40 5.06 -7.24
N VAL A 64 7.22 5.61 -7.50
CA VAL A 64 6.40 6.32 -6.52
C VAL A 64 5.25 5.42 -6.11
N VAL A 65 5.31 4.93 -4.88
CA VAL A 65 4.24 4.14 -4.25
C VAL A 65 3.31 5.11 -3.54
N VAL A 66 2.04 5.12 -3.91
CA VAL A 66 1.07 6.12 -3.47
C VAL A 66 -0.02 5.47 -2.62
N ASN A 67 -0.21 5.99 -1.40
CA ASN A 67 -1.42 5.73 -0.63
C ASN A 67 -2.55 6.59 -1.18
N GLY A 68 -3.74 6.00 -1.32
CA GLY A 68 -4.89 6.74 -1.81
C GLY A 68 -6.10 5.85 -2.03
N SER A 69 -7.18 6.47 -2.49
CA SER A 69 -8.38 5.74 -2.87
C SER A 69 -8.13 4.98 -4.16
N ALA A 70 -8.47 3.71 -4.15
CA ALA A 70 -8.34 2.83 -5.31
C ALA A 70 -9.58 1.93 -5.43
N THR A 71 -9.87 1.49 -6.65
CA THR A 71 -10.97 0.56 -6.93
C THR A 71 -10.47 -0.62 -7.72
N LEU A 72 -11.03 -1.79 -7.44
CA LEU A 72 -10.79 -3.00 -8.19
C LEU A 72 -11.84 -3.21 -9.26
N ILE A 73 -11.37 -3.53 -10.46
CA ILE A 73 -12.21 -3.88 -11.61
C ILE A 73 -11.80 -5.29 -12.05
N PRO A 74 -12.73 -6.24 -12.22
CA PRO A 74 -12.41 -7.53 -12.83
C PRO A 74 -11.77 -7.32 -14.21
N MET A 75 -10.69 -8.05 -14.51
CA MET A 75 -9.93 -7.88 -15.76
C MET A 75 -10.83 -8.06 -17.00
N ALA A 76 -11.81 -8.95 -16.93
CA ALA A 76 -12.77 -9.16 -18.01
C ALA A 76 -13.67 -7.94 -18.32
N ASN A 77 -13.83 -7.03 -17.35
CA ASN A 77 -14.69 -5.84 -17.46
C ASN A 77 -13.87 -4.55 -17.59
N PHE A 78 -12.56 -4.68 -17.72
CA PHE A 78 -11.67 -3.54 -17.78
C PHE A 78 -11.71 -2.88 -19.16
N ASP A 79 -11.90 -1.57 -19.15
CA ASP A 79 -11.76 -0.68 -20.31
C ASP A 79 -11.01 0.58 -19.85
N GLU A 80 -9.86 0.81 -20.43
CA GLU A 80 -8.99 1.95 -20.08
C GLU A 80 -9.71 3.29 -20.26
N GLY A 81 -10.57 3.42 -21.28
CA GLY A 81 -11.36 4.62 -21.52
C GLY A 81 -12.38 4.94 -20.42
N HIS A 82 -12.73 3.96 -19.59
CA HIS A 82 -13.70 4.11 -18.50
C HIS A 82 -13.07 4.20 -17.10
N CYS A 83 -11.72 4.10 -16.96
CA CYS A 83 -11.03 4.13 -15.68
C CYS A 83 -11.39 5.35 -14.83
N LYS A 84 -11.44 6.54 -15.46
CA LYS A 84 -11.79 7.78 -14.77
C LYS A 84 -13.21 7.73 -14.20
N ALA A 85 -14.18 7.25 -14.99
CA ALA A 85 -15.57 7.13 -14.57
C ALA A 85 -15.75 6.10 -13.42
N HIS A 86 -14.97 5.02 -13.40
CA HIS A 86 -14.97 4.06 -12.30
C HIS A 86 -14.43 4.68 -11.01
N LEU A 87 -13.33 5.41 -11.08
CA LEU A 87 -12.74 6.08 -9.92
C LEU A 87 -13.66 7.18 -9.37
N GLU A 88 -14.26 8.00 -10.23
CA GLU A 88 -15.15 9.10 -9.83
C GLU A 88 -16.42 8.63 -9.12
N LYS A 89 -16.94 7.45 -9.44
CA LYS A 89 -18.11 6.88 -8.76
C LYS A 89 -17.86 6.53 -7.29
N LEU A 90 -16.63 6.31 -6.92
CA LEU A 90 -16.22 5.88 -5.57
C LEU A 90 -15.73 7.02 -4.70
N LEU A 91 -15.30 8.09 -5.33
CA LEU A 91 -14.83 9.26 -4.62
C LEU A 91 -16.02 10.17 -4.27
N PRO A 92 -16.09 10.68 -3.04
CA PRO A 92 -17.05 11.73 -2.72
C PRO A 92 -16.85 12.88 -3.71
N GLN A 93 -17.95 13.52 -4.12
CA GLN A 93 -17.94 14.68 -5.01
C GLN A 93 -17.37 15.92 -4.28
N SER A 94 -16.14 15.83 -3.80
CA SER A 94 -15.40 16.97 -3.25
C SER A 94 -14.70 17.71 -4.39
N ALA A 95 -14.50 19.00 -4.22
CA ALA A 95 -13.80 19.84 -5.20
C ALA A 95 -12.38 19.30 -5.57
N GLU A 96 -11.78 18.48 -4.70
CA GLU A 96 -10.48 17.84 -4.93
C GLU A 96 -10.52 16.69 -5.93
N SER A 97 -11.70 16.19 -6.32
CA SER A 97 -11.86 15.09 -7.28
C SER A 97 -11.65 15.52 -8.73
N ILE A 98 -11.63 16.83 -9.02
CA ILE A 98 -11.69 17.38 -10.39
C ILE A 98 -10.33 17.36 -11.09
N ASP A 99 -9.22 17.33 -10.35
CA ASP A 99 -7.86 17.43 -10.88
C ASP A 99 -7.01 16.20 -10.53
N ARG A 100 -7.42 15.04 -11.03
CA ARG A 100 -6.67 13.78 -10.83
C ARG A 100 -6.30 13.14 -12.15
N ARG A 101 -5.02 12.78 -12.27
CA ARG A 101 -4.55 11.84 -13.28
C ARG A 101 -4.84 10.43 -12.81
N VAL A 102 -5.42 9.61 -13.68
CA VAL A 102 -5.84 8.25 -13.37
C VAL A 102 -4.80 7.26 -13.89
N PHE A 103 -4.47 6.29 -13.04
CA PHE A 103 -3.54 5.20 -13.31
C PHE A 103 -4.21 3.86 -13.03
N TYR A 104 -3.61 2.79 -13.52
CA TYR A 104 -4.04 1.44 -13.18
C TYR A 104 -2.87 0.46 -13.06
N ASP A 105 -3.03 -0.48 -12.15
CA ASP A 105 -2.09 -1.57 -11.92
C ASP A 105 -2.78 -2.91 -12.19
N VAL A 106 -2.06 -3.82 -12.85
CA VAL A 106 -2.56 -5.17 -13.12
C VAL A 106 -2.19 -6.08 -11.94
N ILE A 107 -3.18 -6.85 -11.45
CA ILE A 107 -3.00 -7.86 -10.41
C ILE A 107 -3.37 -9.23 -10.99
N PRO A 108 -2.45 -9.88 -11.72
CA PRO A 108 -2.76 -11.10 -12.49
C PRO A 108 -3.27 -12.24 -11.61
N ALA A 109 -2.67 -12.42 -10.42
CA ALA A 109 -3.06 -13.49 -9.50
C ALA A 109 -4.52 -13.40 -9.04
N SER A 110 -5.08 -12.19 -8.99
CA SER A 110 -6.47 -11.92 -8.60
C SER A 110 -7.40 -11.70 -9.81
N ASN A 111 -6.88 -11.80 -11.06
CA ASN A 111 -7.61 -11.50 -12.29
C ASN A 111 -8.31 -10.12 -12.23
N ALA A 112 -7.60 -9.12 -11.69
CA ALA A 112 -8.15 -7.80 -11.39
C ALA A 112 -7.20 -6.68 -11.83
N ILE A 113 -7.79 -5.51 -12.06
CA ILE A 113 -7.11 -4.25 -12.31
C ILE A 113 -7.44 -3.31 -11.16
N LEU A 114 -6.42 -2.72 -10.56
CA LEU A 114 -6.56 -1.69 -9.54
C LEU A 114 -6.44 -0.32 -10.19
N VAL A 115 -7.50 0.47 -10.15
CA VAL A 115 -7.54 1.84 -10.68
C VAL A 115 -7.40 2.83 -9.54
N PHE A 116 -6.51 3.80 -9.66
CA PHE A 116 -6.25 4.83 -8.65
C PHE A 116 -5.99 6.20 -9.27
N GLY A 117 -6.05 7.24 -8.47
CA GLY A 117 -5.85 8.61 -8.93
C GLY A 117 -4.88 9.40 -8.09
N ILE A 118 -4.06 10.21 -8.74
CA ILE A 118 -3.11 11.12 -8.10
C ILE A 118 -3.44 12.55 -8.57
N SER A 119 -3.35 13.54 -7.67
CA SER A 119 -3.52 14.94 -8.06
C SER A 119 -2.58 15.32 -9.21
N GLU A 120 -3.11 15.96 -10.24
CA GLU A 120 -2.33 16.44 -11.40
C GLU A 120 -1.19 17.38 -10.94
N THR A 121 -1.44 18.19 -9.92
CA THR A 121 -0.43 19.08 -9.33
C THR A 121 0.75 18.29 -8.74
N ILE A 122 0.48 17.16 -8.09
CA ILE A 122 1.50 16.27 -7.54
C ILE A 122 2.27 15.57 -8.67
N CYS A 123 1.57 15.02 -9.68
CA CYS A 123 2.20 14.39 -10.83
C CYS A 123 3.13 15.36 -11.56
N SER A 124 2.65 16.58 -11.83
CA SER A 124 3.44 17.63 -12.48
C SER A 124 4.68 18.05 -11.65
N ALA A 125 4.58 18.01 -10.31
CA ALA A 125 5.71 18.29 -9.44
C ALA A 125 6.78 17.18 -9.53
N PHE A 126 6.37 15.91 -9.51
CA PHE A 126 7.29 14.79 -9.70
C PHE A 126 7.98 14.84 -11.06
N GLU A 127 7.24 15.00 -12.14
CA GLU A 127 7.76 15.00 -13.52
C GLU A 127 8.70 16.17 -13.80
N ARG A 128 8.56 17.29 -13.08
CA ARG A 128 9.50 18.42 -13.15
C ARG A 128 10.80 18.16 -12.42
N LEU A 129 10.77 17.35 -11.34
CA LEU A 129 11.91 17.13 -10.45
C LEU A 129 12.69 15.85 -10.77
N TRP A 130 12.02 14.81 -11.32
CA TRP A 130 12.61 13.54 -11.73
C TRP A 130 12.31 13.24 -13.20
N HIS A 131 13.26 12.65 -13.89
CA HIS A 131 13.16 12.47 -15.34
C HIS A 131 12.21 11.32 -15.74
N ASN A 132 12.22 10.22 -15.02
CA ASN A 132 11.35 9.06 -15.25
C ASN A 132 10.63 8.68 -13.96
N VAL A 133 9.31 8.85 -13.92
CA VAL A 133 8.48 8.57 -12.75
C VAL A 133 7.46 7.50 -13.09
N TYR A 134 7.43 6.44 -12.28
CA TYR A 134 6.46 5.36 -12.37
C TYR A 134 5.59 5.36 -11.12
N TYR A 135 4.29 5.52 -11.30
CA TYR A 135 3.33 5.54 -10.20
C TYR A 135 2.71 4.18 -10.00
N ILE A 136 2.64 3.73 -8.76
CA ILE A 136 2.09 2.44 -8.37
C ILE A 136 1.25 2.64 -7.11
N SER A 137 0.09 1.99 -7.05
CA SER A 137 -0.71 2.01 -5.82
C SER A 137 -0.07 1.16 -4.73
N ALA A 138 -0.07 1.65 -3.50
CA ALA A 138 0.39 0.90 -2.33
C ALA A 138 -0.37 -0.43 -2.16
N GLN A 139 -1.67 -0.43 -2.47
CA GLN A 139 -2.53 -1.60 -2.42
C GLN A 139 -2.12 -2.69 -3.42
N THR A 140 -1.46 -2.34 -4.52
CA THR A 140 -0.98 -3.31 -5.52
C THR A 140 0.05 -4.26 -4.91
N GLY A 141 1.04 -3.73 -4.20
CA GLY A 141 2.05 -4.52 -3.50
C GLY A 141 1.41 -5.45 -2.46
N LEU A 142 0.51 -4.89 -1.65
CA LEU A 142 -0.23 -5.64 -0.62
C LEU A 142 -1.03 -6.81 -1.20
N LEU A 143 -1.87 -6.56 -2.21
CA LEU A 143 -2.73 -7.59 -2.81
C LEU A 143 -1.91 -8.69 -3.49
N ARG A 144 -0.80 -8.34 -4.15
CA ARG A 144 0.14 -9.33 -4.70
C ARG A 144 0.75 -10.19 -3.59
N ARG A 145 1.19 -9.56 -2.49
CA ARG A 145 1.77 -10.29 -1.37
C ARG A 145 0.77 -11.17 -0.66
N PHE A 146 -0.42 -10.69 -0.38
CA PHE A 146 -1.48 -11.48 0.25
C PHE A 146 -1.87 -12.68 -0.62
N SER A 147 -1.99 -12.49 -1.94
CA SER A 147 -2.23 -13.61 -2.86
C SER A 147 -1.09 -14.64 -2.85
N ALA A 148 0.17 -14.20 -2.75
CA ALA A 148 1.31 -15.09 -2.67
C ALA A 148 1.35 -15.89 -1.36
N LEU A 149 0.99 -15.28 -0.23
CA LEU A 149 0.87 -15.98 1.06
C LEU A 149 -0.16 -17.11 1.01
N GLN A 150 -1.19 -16.99 0.16
CA GLN A 150 -2.23 -17.99 0.01
C GLN A 150 -1.91 -19.05 -1.07
N GLU A 151 -0.70 -19.07 -1.61
CA GLU A 151 -0.35 -19.99 -2.71
C GLU A 151 -0.57 -21.48 -2.41
N HIS A 152 -0.38 -21.87 -1.16
CA HIS A 152 -0.50 -23.27 -0.71
C HIS A 152 -1.76 -23.52 0.13
N HIS A 153 -2.58 -22.51 0.37
CA HIS A 153 -3.82 -22.60 1.13
C HIS A 153 -5.03 -22.56 0.20
N GLN A 154 -6.04 -23.40 0.44
CA GLN A 154 -7.29 -23.37 -0.31
C GLN A 154 -8.46 -22.82 0.52
N GLU A 155 -8.20 -22.55 1.79
CA GLU A 155 -9.18 -22.03 2.73
C GLU A 155 -9.40 -20.54 2.54
N GLN A 156 -10.50 -20.04 3.09
CA GLN A 156 -10.77 -18.61 3.14
C GLN A 156 -9.88 -17.95 4.18
N CYS A 157 -9.43 -16.74 3.89
CA CYS A 157 -8.73 -15.89 4.84
C CYS A 157 -9.03 -14.42 4.58
N CYS A 158 -8.82 -13.57 5.58
CA CYS A 158 -8.96 -12.12 5.48
C CYS A 158 -7.68 -11.44 5.95
N PHE A 159 -7.29 -10.38 5.25
CA PHE A 159 -6.17 -9.52 5.62
C PHE A 159 -6.70 -8.14 5.99
N ILE A 160 -6.19 -7.59 7.08
CA ILE A 160 -6.43 -6.22 7.54
C ILE A 160 -5.09 -5.50 7.52
N HIS A 161 -4.96 -4.51 6.66
CA HIS A 161 -3.81 -3.63 6.64
C HIS A 161 -4.16 -2.31 7.30
N LEU A 162 -3.41 -1.95 8.36
CA LEU A 162 -3.61 -0.73 9.13
C LEU A 162 -2.82 0.42 8.54
N ARG A 163 -3.51 1.52 8.30
CA ARG A 163 -2.94 2.82 7.97
C ARG A 163 -3.33 3.87 9.03
N PRO A 164 -2.67 5.02 9.13
CA PRO A 164 -2.94 6.03 10.17
C PRO A 164 -4.39 6.48 10.30
N GLN A 165 -5.18 6.52 9.22
CA GLN A 165 -6.57 6.99 9.22
C GLN A 165 -7.51 6.10 8.38
N ALA A 166 -7.05 4.93 8.00
CA ALA A 166 -7.80 4.01 7.15
C ALA A 166 -7.38 2.56 7.38
N ILE A 167 -8.22 1.65 6.94
CA ILE A 167 -7.86 0.23 6.82
C ILE A 167 -8.11 -0.24 5.39
N ASP A 168 -7.29 -1.16 4.95
CA ASP A 168 -7.54 -1.95 3.76
C ASP A 168 -7.91 -3.35 4.21
N VAL A 169 -9.03 -3.89 3.70
CA VAL A 169 -9.49 -5.24 4.02
C VAL A 169 -9.59 -6.03 2.73
N ALA A 170 -8.94 -7.19 2.68
CA ALA A 170 -8.96 -8.09 1.55
C ALA A 170 -9.31 -9.51 2.00
N CYS A 171 -10.27 -10.15 1.35
CA CYS A 171 -10.64 -11.54 1.63
C CYS A 171 -10.31 -12.40 0.42
N PHE A 172 -9.72 -13.57 0.68
CA PHE A 172 -9.30 -14.53 -0.33
C PHE A 172 -9.90 -15.92 -0.09
N GLN A 173 -9.98 -16.70 -1.16
CA GLN A 173 -10.13 -18.15 -1.12
C GLN A 173 -9.00 -18.77 -1.95
N GLY A 174 -8.02 -19.33 -1.29
CA GLY A 174 -6.76 -19.63 -1.94
C GLY A 174 -6.17 -18.36 -2.57
N LYS A 175 -5.70 -18.44 -3.81
CA LYS A 175 -5.20 -17.26 -4.56
C LYS A 175 -6.30 -16.32 -5.07
N GLN A 176 -7.55 -16.74 -5.05
CA GLN A 176 -8.65 -15.95 -5.59
C GLN A 176 -9.04 -14.85 -4.61
N LEU A 177 -8.95 -13.60 -5.05
CA LEU A 177 -9.49 -12.47 -4.32
C LEU A 177 -11.02 -12.50 -4.39
N LEU A 178 -11.68 -12.66 -3.24
CA LEU A 178 -13.15 -12.60 -3.11
C LEU A 178 -13.63 -11.15 -3.12
N GLY A 179 -12.89 -10.27 -2.48
CA GLY A 179 -13.18 -8.84 -2.44
C GLY A 179 -12.12 -8.05 -1.67
N TYR A 180 -12.09 -6.77 -1.96
CA TYR A 180 -11.21 -5.79 -1.33
C TYR A 180 -11.96 -4.47 -1.17
N ASN A 181 -11.73 -3.80 -0.06
CA ASN A 181 -12.15 -2.41 0.10
C ASN A 181 -11.24 -1.67 1.08
N SER A 182 -11.17 -0.35 0.90
CA SER A 182 -10.48 0.57 1.79
C SER A 182 -11.52 1.41 2.52
N PHE A 183 -11.41 1.51 3.85
CA PHE A 183 -12.35 2.22 4.69
C PHE A 183 -11.65 3.29 5.50
N PRO A 184 -12.19 4.51 5.61
CA PRO A 184 -11.76 5.46 6.64
C PRO A 184 -12.04 4.85 8.01
N ALA A 185 -11.03 4.75 8.84
CA ALA A 185 -11.17 4.21 10.20
C ALA A 185 -10.16 4.89 11.12
N ILE A 186 -10.68 5.57 12.15
CA ILE A 186 -9.86 6.28 13.13
C ILE A 186 -9.93 5.55 14.49
N GLN A 187 -11.08 4.96 14.79
CA GLN A 187 -11.32 4.25 16.03
C GLN A 187 -11.27 2.73 15.84
N THR A 188 -10.82 2.01 16.84
CA THR A 188 -10.80 0.55 16.84
C THR A 188 -12.16 -0.06 16.53
N ALA A 189 -13.24 0.56 17.00
CA ALA A 189 -14.61 0.09 16.72
C ALA A 189 -14.96 0.15 15.22
N ASP A 190 -14.48 1.18 14.49
CA ASP A 190 -14.69 1.29 13.05
C ASP A 190 -13.94 0.15 12.32
N ILE A 191 -12.71 -0.13 12.75
CA ILE A 191 -11.89 -1.21 12.19
C ILE A 191 -12.59 -2.56 12.34
N ILE A 192 -13.04 -2.88 13.56
CA ILE A 192 -13.76 -4.12 13.86
C ILE A 192 -15.01 -4.22 12.99
N TYR A 193 -15.81 -3.15 12.94
CA TYR A 193 -17.05 -3.12 12.17
C TYR A 193 -16.79 -3.38 10.68
N TYR A 194 -15.91 -2.64 10.05
CA TYR A 194 -15.67 -2.77 8.61
C TYR A 194 -15.02 -4.10 8.23
N ALA A 195 -14.08 -4.59 9.04
CA ALA A 195 -13.44 -5.88 8.80
C ALA A 195 -14.45 -7.04 8.87
N CYS A 196 -15.25 -7.11 9.95
CA CYS A 196 -16.27 -8.13 10.11
C CYS A 196 -17.41 -8.01 9.08
N GLN A 197 -17.82 -6.78 8.75
CA GLN A 197 -18.89 -6.53 7.77
C GLN A 197 -18.47 -6.99 6.37
N LEU A 198 -17.27 -6.64 5.91
CA LEU A 198 -16.78 -7.07 4.59
C LEU A 198 -16.60 -8.58 4.55
N ALA A 199 -15.97 -9.18 5.56
CA ALA A 199 -15.77 -10.61 5.64
C ALA A 199 -17.11 -11.36 5.57
N SER A 200 -18.08 -10.96 6.37
CA SER A 200 -19.43 -11.58 6.37
C SER A 200 -20.14 -11.43 5.03
N THR A 201 -20.02 -10.27 4.38
CA THR A 201 -20.62 -10.00 3.06
C THR A 201 -20.03 -10.92 1.98
N LEU A 202 -18.75 -11.28 2.11
CA LEU A 202 -18.04 -12.17 1.19
C LEU A 202 -18.11 -13.65 1.58
N GLY A 203 -18.92 -13.99 2.60
CA GLY A 203 -19.12 -15.37 3.06
C GLY A 203 -17.98 -15.91 3.93
N CYS A 204 -17.08 -15.04 4.40
CA CYS A 204 -16.04 -15.39 5.36
C CYS A 204 -16.61 -15.31 6.78
N SER A 205 -16.57 -16.44 7.52
CA SER A 205 -17.08 -16.50 8.89
C SER A 205 -16.00 -16.06 9.88
N PRO A 206 -16.19 -15.01 10.69
CA PRO A 206 -15.20 -14.60 11.71
C PRO A 206 -14.82 -15.71 12.70
N ALA A 207 -15.71 -16.68 12.92
CA ALA A 207 -15.46 -17.83 13.81
C ALA A 207 -14.51 -18.88 13.20
N ASN A 208 -14.43 -18.99 11.87
CA ASN A 208 -13.72 -20.07 11.21
C ASN A 208 -12.64 -19.59 10.23
N THR A 209 -12.73 -18.33 9.79
CA THR A 209 -11.80 -17.75 8.84
C THR A 209 -10.63 -17.10 9.59
N PRO A 210 -9.37 -17.40 9.29
CA PRO A 210 -8.22 -16.70 9.86
C PRO A 210 -8.14 -15.27 9.33
N PHE A 211 -7.77 -14.36 10.23
CA PHE A 211 -7.51 -12.96 9.94
C PHE A 211 -6.04 -12.64 10.18
N TYR A 212 -5.43 -12.04 9.19
CA TYR A 212 -4.05 -11.58 9.22
C TYR A 212 -4.00 -10.06 9.31
N ILE A 213 -3.30 -9.53 10.32
CA ILE A 213 -3.18 -8.09 10.53
C ILE A 213 -1.76 -7.66 10.20
N CYS A 214 -1.62 -6.61 9.39
CA CYS A 214 -0.33 -6.00 9.08
C CYS A 214 -0.41 -4.46 9.15
N GLY A 215 0.75 -3.82 9.23
CA GLY A 215 0.89 -2.37 9.38
C GLY A 215 1.85 -2.02 10.51
N GLU A 216 1.58 -0.95 11.24
CA GLU A 216 2.40 -0.57 12.39
C GLU A 216 2.22 -1.55 13.56
N THR A 217 3.31 -2.21 13.99
CA THR A 217 3.28 -3.35 14.91
C THR A 217 2.54 -3.06 16.22
N ALA A 218 2.80 -1.91 16.86
CA ALA A 218 2.16 -1.56 18.14
C ALA A 218 0.62 -1.42 18.00
N HIS A 219 0.15 -0.89 16.89
CA HIS A 219 -1.28 -0.81 16.57
C HIS A 219 -1.87 -2.18 16.23
N CYS A 220 -1.11 -3.05 15.55
CA CYS A 220 -1.54 -4.41 15.24
C CYS A 220 -1.80 -5.24 16.49
N GLU A 221 -0.91 -5.18 17.50
CA GLU A 221 -1.07 -5.89 18.77
C GLU A 221 -2.32 -5.45 19.53
N SER A 222 -2.52 -4.13 19.68
CA SER A 222 -3.69 -3.56 20.33
C SER A 222 -4.99 -3.94 19.60
N LEU A 223 -4.97 -3.91 18.27
CA LEU A 223 -6.13 -4.30 17.47
C LEU A 223 -6.41 -5.80 17.59
N ALA A 224 -5.39 -6.65 17.51
CA ALA A 224 -5.55 -8.11 17.64
C ALA A 224 -6.23 -8.47 18.95
N GLN A 225 -5.84 -7.82 20.05
CA GLN A 225 -6.49 -8.00 21.35
C GLN A 225 -7.97 -7.60 21.32
N SER A 226 -8.30 -6.47 20.68
CA SER A 226 -9.70 -6.00 20.59
C SER A 226 -10.55 -6.85 19.65
N LEU A 227 -9.96 -7.41 18.59
CA LEU A 227 -10.64 -8.29 17.63
C LEU A 227 -10.88 -9.69 18.17
N SER A 228 -10.12 -10.14 19.19
CA SER A 228 -10.22 -11.49 19.74
C SER A 228 -11.61 -11.83 20.33
N ASP A 229 -12.40 -10.81 20.68
CA ASP A 229 -13.79 -10.99 21.14
C ASP A 229 -14.74 -11.35 19.99
N TYR A 230 -14.34 -11.12 18.74
CA TYR A 230 -15.18 -11.26 17.53
C TYR A 230 -14.65 -12.30 16.54
N ILE A 231 -13.33 -12.52 16.53
CA ILE A 231 -12.62 -13.35 15.54
C ILE A 231 -11.79 -14.40 16.28
N SER A 232 -11.98 -15.67 15.94
CA SER A 232 -11.36 -16.79 16.66
C SER A 232 -9.89 -17.00 16.28
N HIS A 233 -9.48 -16.64 15.08
CA HIS A 233 -8.12 -16.88 14.57
C HIS A 233 -7.54 -15.59 14.02
N ILE A 234 -6.57 -15.03 14.76
CA ILE A 234 -5.90 -13.77 14.41
C ILE A 234 -4.41 -13.99 14.44
N GLU A 235 -3.73 -13.57 13.39
CA GLU A 235 -2.26 -13.58 13.28
C GLU A 235 -1.76 -12.20 12.87
N ILE A 236 -0.63 -11.78 13.45
CA ILE A 236 0.06 -10.53 13.05
C ILE A 236 1.15 -10.88 12.05
N VAL A 237 1.11 -10.23 10.89
CA VAL A 237 2.15 -10.37 9.86
C VAL A 237 3.28 -9.42 10.17
N GLU A 238 4.36 -9.95 10.74
CA GLU A 238 5.56 -9.18 11.04
C GLU A 238 6.46 -9.06 9.82
N PRO A 239 6.84 -7.84 9.39
CA PRO A 239 7.66 -7.65 8.19
C PRO A 239 8.99 -8.41 8.23
N GLN A 240 9.62 -8.49 9.41
CA GLN A 240 10.89 -9.19 9.58
C GLN A 240 10.78 -10.71 9.33
N VAL A 241 9.72 -11.33 9.83
CA VAL A 241 9.44 -12.75 9.63
C VAL A 241 9.01 -12.98 8.19
N GLU A 242 8.09 -12.14 7.72
CA GLU A 242 7.49 -12.25 6.39
C GLU A 242 8.51 -12.17 5.25
N PHE A 243 9.53 -11.34 5.39
CA PHE A 243 10.59 -11.16 4.39
C PHE A 243 11.93 -11.80 4.81
N ALA A 244 11.89 -12.89 5.60
CA ALA A 244 13.03 -13.69 6.00
C ALA A 244 14.21 -12.85 6.53
N HIS A 245 13.92 -11.88 7.37
CA HIS A 245 14.89 -10.94 7.97
C HIS A 245 15.69 -10.14 6.93
N HIS A 246 15.08 -9.82 5.80
CA HIS A 246 15.72 -8.97 4.79
C HIS A 246 16.18 -7.65 5.41
N PRO A 247 17.39 -7.12 5.08
CA PRO A 247 17.93 -5.91 5.71
C PRO A 247 17.01 -4.69 5.66
N LEU A 248 16.17 -4.55 4.64
CA LEU A 248 15.19 -3.47 4.53
C LEU A 248 14.19 -3.47 5.69
N THR A 249 13.84 -4.64 6.25
CA THR A 249 12.89 -4.77 7.36
C THR A 249 13.48 -4.32 8.71
N THR A 250 14.79 -4.10 8.79
CA THR A 250 15.44 -3.51 9.98
C THR A 250 15.24 -2.00 10.07
N LEU A 251 14.78 -1.37 8.99
CA LEU A 251 14.37 0.03 8.97
C LEU A 251 12.96 0.15 9.57
N TYR A 252 12.86 0.17 10.89
CA TYR A 252 11.62 0.11 11.68
C TYR A 252 10.53 1.16 11.34
N GLN A 253 10.87 2.15 10.54
CA GLN A 253 9.96 3.24 10.19
C GLN A 253 9.34 3.08 8.80
N LEU A 254 9.75 2.06 8.02
CA LEU A 254 9.18 1.87 6.70
C LEU A 254 7.79 1.24 6.78
N PRO A 255 6.78 1.81 6.10
CA PRO A 255 5.45 1.22 6.01
C PRO A 255 5.47 -0.17 5.38
N PHE A 256 4.60 -1.06 5.86
CA PHE A 256 4.52 -2.44 5.38
C PHE A 256 4.27 -2.51 3.87
N GLU A 257 3.35 -1.69 3.37
CA GLU A 257 3.02 -1.60 1.95
C GLU A 257 4.20 -1.14 1.08
N PHE A 258 5.08 -0.31 1.64
CA PHE A 258 6.28 0.14 0.94
C PHE A 258 7.35 -0.96 0.88
N ILE A 259 7.55 -1.68 1.98
CA ILE A 259 8.44 -2.85 2.03
C ILE A 259 7.96 -3.90 1.03
N THR A 260 6.65 -4.22 1.03
CA THR A 260 6.08 -5.22 0.11
C THR A 260 6.34 -4.84 -1.34
N HIS A 261 6.24 -3.55 -1.70
CA HIS A 261 6.51 -3.11 -3.06
C HIS A 261 7.99 -3.31 -3.43
N ILE A 262 8.92 -2.81 -2.60
CA ILE A 262 10.36 -2.88 -2.91
C ILE A 262 10.83 -4.35 -3.04
N LEU A 263 10.32 -5.25 -2.22
CA LEU A 263 10.74 -6.65 -2.19
C LEU A 263 9.94 -7.58 -3.12
N SER A 264 8.92 -7.08 -3.81
CA SER A 264 8.10 -7.85 -4.76
C SER A 264 8.37 -7.51 -6.22
N VAL A 265 9.30 -6.59 -6.49
CA VAL A 265 9.71 -6.14 -7.85
C VAL A 265 10.85 -7.01 -8.40
#